data_e41bd51ca074bfe17eca6a616b096b69
#
_entry.id   e41bd51ca074bfe17eca6a616b096b69
#
_cell.length_a   1.000
_cell.length_b   1.000
_cell.length_c   1.000
_cell.angle_alpha   90.00
_cell.angle_beta   90.00
_cell.angle_gamma   90.00
#
_symmetry.space_group_name_H-M   'P 1'
#
loop_
_entity.id
_entity.type
_entity.pdbx_description
1 polymer ?
#
loop_
_entity_poly.entity_id
_entity_poly.type
_entity_poly.pdbx_seq_one_letter_code
_entity_poly.pdbx_strand_id
1 'polypeptide(L)'
;MNGALDIRLCNVNDIEVLSALAIKAYKEVYLYLWNDDGSWYTNRAFSHAQFQKEFDDSNAEFFMVLFNESPIGFMKLNIDLPLPGFEYFDAMELERIYLLKSASGMGFGRKAVEFCFKYAQSKHKEMIWLKSMDSSDALYFYSRMGFEEVGEYRLDYEIMKPEFRGMKILMKRLT
;
A
#
# COMPACT_ATOMS: atom_id res chain seq x y z
N MET A 1 18.52 -12.26 -19.23
CA MET A 1 17.65 -11.19 -19.74
C MET A 1 17.24 -10.33 -18.55
N ASN A 2 17.70 -9.06 -18.50
CA ASN A 2 17.26 -8.14 -17.44
C ASN A 2 15.83 -7.71 -17.77
N GLY A 3 14.85 -8.28 -17.08
CA GLY A 3 13.46 -7.85 -17.21
C GLY A 3 13.30 -6.39 -16.77
N ALA A 4 12.45 -5.64 -17.47
CA ALA A 4 12.14 -4.25 -17.14
C ALA A 4 11.04 -4.19 -16.08
N LEU A 5 11.30 -3.50 -14.97
CA LEU A 5 10.28 -3.06 -14.04
C LEU A 5 9.74 -1.71 -14.49
N ASP A 6 8.45 -1.62 -14.62
CA ASP A 6 7.73 -0.38 -14.92
C ASP A 6 6.68 -0.09 -13.85
N ILE A 7 6.44 1.19 -13.58
CA ILE A 7 5.41 1.66 -12.64
C ILE A 7 4.62 2.76 -13.33
N ARG A 8 3.35 2.50 -13.60
CA ARG A 8 2.49 3.44 -14.31
C ARG A 8 1.27 3.86 -13.50
N LEU A 9 0.82 5.08 -13.71
CA LEU A 9 -0.44 5.57 -13.17
C LEU A 9 -1.60 4.76 -13.77
N CYS A 10 -2.55 4.36 -12.91
CA CYS A 10 -3.78 3.67 -13.31
C CYS A 10 -4.90 4.65 -13.64
N ASN A 11 -5.88 4.17 -14.37
CA ASN A 11 -7.14 4.84 -14.62
C ASN A 11 -8.32 3.86 -14.41
N VAL A 12 -9.54 4.33 -14.59
CA VAL A 12 -10.76 3.54 -14.33
C VAL A 12 -10.85 2.24 -15.15
N ASN A 13 -10.20 2.16 -16.31
CA ASN A 13 -10.17 0.94 -17.12
C ASN A 13 -9.29 -0.15 -16.51
N ASP A 14 -8.46 0.17 -15.52
CA ASP A 14 -7.61 -0.79 -14.81
C ASP A 14 -8.32 -1.49 -13.65
N ILE A 15 -9.56 -1.11 -13.31
CA ILE A 15 -10.27 -1.58 -12.10
C ILE A 15 -10.38 -3.10 -12.06
N GLU A 16 -10.68 -3.75 -13.17
CA GLU A 16 -10.80 -5.21 -13.23
C GLU A 16 -9.47 -5.89 -12.87
N VAL A 17 -8.38 -5.42 -13.47
CA VAL A 17 -7.03 -5.95 -13.20
C VAL A 17 -6.61 -5.64 -11.77
N LEU A 18 -6.85 -4.42 -11.26
CA LEU A 18 -6.55 -4.02 -9.90
C LEU A 18 -7.29 -4.88 -8.88
N SER A 19 -8.59 -5.09 -9.08
CA SER A 19 -9.42 -5.91 -8.19
C SER A 19 -8.90 -7.35 -8.10
N ALA A 20 -8.67 -7.99 -9.24
CA ALA A 20 -8.15 -9.35 -9.29
C ALA A 20 -6.75 -9.47 -8.65
N LEU A 21 -5.86 -8.52 -8.97
CA LEU A 21 -4.50 -8.47 -8.45
C LEU A 21 -4.47 -8.23 -6.93
N ALA A 22 -5.29 -7.29 -6.44
CA ALA A 22 -5.39 -6.96 -5.03
C ALA A 22 -5.87 -8.16 -4.19
N ILE A 23 -6.94 -8.83 -4.64
CA ILE A 23 -7.48 -10.02 -3.97
C ILE A 23 -6.40 -11.11 -3.92
N LYS A 24 -5.74 -11.39 -5.05
CA LYS A 24 -4.70 -12.40 -5.13
C LYS A 24 -3.52 -12.09 -4.22
N ALA A 25 -2.93 -10.91 -4.35
CA ALA A 25 -1.76 -10.51 -3.56
C ALA A 25 -2.07 -10.45 -2.06
N TYR A 26 -3.25 -9.98 -1.68
CA TYR A 26 -3.70 -9.95 -0.29
C TYR A 26 -3.83 -11.35 0.29
N LYS A 27 -4.50 -12.26 -0.42
CA LYS A 27 -4.72 -13.64 0.03
C LYS A 27 -3.42 -14.45 0.16
N GLU A 28 -2.40 -14.14 -0.61
CA GLU A 28 -1.09 -14.79 -0.50
C GLU A 28 -0.35 -14.49 0.83
N VAL A 29 -0.74 -13.41 1.54
CA VAL A 29 0.00 -12.90 2.70
C VAL A 29 -0.84 -12.78 3.96
N TYR A 30 -2.11 -12.35 3.87
CA TYR A 30 -2.85 -11.82 5.01
C TYR A 30 -4.03 -12.67 5.50
N LEU A 31 -4.20 -13.91 5.01
CA LEU A 31 -5.31 -14.78 5.44
C LEU A 31 -5.27 -15.09 6.95
N TYR A 32 -4.10 -15.15 7.54
CA TYR A 32 -3.92 -15.43 8.97
C TYR A 32 -4.59 -14.40 9.90
N LEU A 33 -4.86 -13.20 9.41
CA LEU A 33 -5.47 -12.11 10.17
C LEU A 33 -6.96 -12.36 10.47
N TRP A 34 -7.63 -13.22 9.67
CA TRP A 34 -9.09 -13.26 9.59
C TRP A 34 -9.67 -14.59 10.06
N ASN A 35 -10.90 -14.53 10.59
CA ASN A 35 -11.69 -15.71 10.95
C ASN A 35 -12.45 -16.32 9.76
N ASP A 36 -12.58 -15.58 8.64
CA ASP A 36 -13.33 -15.92 7.43
C ASP A 36 -12.44 -16.03 6.19
N ASP A 37 -11.15 -16.35 6.36
CA ASP A 37 -10.16 -16.39 5.28
C ASP A 37 -10.06 -15.07 4.47
N GLY A 38 -10.37 -13.95 5.11
CA GLY A 38 -10.27 -12.60 4.54
C GLY A 38 -11.34 -12.26 3.50
N SER A 39 -12.36 -13.08 3.35
CA SER A 39 -13.43 -12.87 2.35
C SER A 39 -14.20 -11.58 2.60
N TRP A 40 -14.54 -11.30 3.86
CA TRP A 40 -15.22 -10.05 4.22
C TRP A 40 -14.38 -8.82 3.82
N TYR A 41 -13.09 -8.83 4.16
CA TYR A 41 -12.22 -7.70 3.86
C TYR A 41 -11.98 -7.53 2.36
N THR A 42 -11.65 -8.60 1.65
CA THR A 42 -11.37 -8.53 0.21
C THR A 42 -12.58 -8.10 -0.60
N ASN A 43 -13.78 -8.57 -0.25
CA ASN A 43 -15.03 -8.14 -0.89
C ASN A 43 -15.34 -6.67 -0.63
N ARG A 44 -15.01 -6.16 0.55
CA ARG A 44 -15.20 -4.75 0.92
C ARG A 44 -14.16 -3.84 0.30
N ALA A 45 -12.87 -4.19 0.43
CA ALA A 45 -11.75 -3.30 0.08
C ALA A 45 -11.37 -3.36 -1.40
N PHE A 46 -11.64 -4.48 -2.09
CA PHE A 46 -11.15 -4.75 -3.44
C PHE A 46 -12.25 -5.06 -4.46
N SER A 47 -13.51 -4.75 -4.15
CA SER A 47 -14.59 -4.84 -5.13
C SER A 47 -14.44 -3.76 -6.20
N HIS A 48 -14.99 -4.01 -7.39
CA HIS A 48 -15.05 -3.02 -8.48
C HIS A 48 -15.73 -1.73 -8.02
N ALA A 49 -16.83 -1.82 -7.27
CA ALA A 49 -17.54 -0.67 -6.75
C ALA A 49 -16.69 0.17 -5.77
N GLN A 50 -15.87 -0.50 -4.94
CA GLN A 50 -14.96 0.20 -4.04
C GLN A 50 -13.84 0.90 -4.81
N PHE A 51 -13.21 0.23 -5.79
CA PHE A 51 -12.21 0.88 -6.63
C PHE A 51 -12.80 2.05 -7.41
N GLN A 52 -14.01 1.90 -7.99
CA GLN A 52 -14.68 3.02 -8.68
C GLN A 52 -14.84 4.22 -7.76
N LYS A 53 -15.35 4.00 -6.54
CA LYS A 53 -15.48 5.07 -5.54
C LYS A 53 -14.16 5.75 -5.20
N GLU A 54 -13.07 4.96 -5.10
CA GLU A 54 -11.75 5.49 -4.79
C GLU A 54 -11.13 6.22 -5.98
N PHE A 55 -11.43 5.85 -7.22
CA PHE A 55 -11.03 6.60 -8.43
C PHE A 55 -11.78 7.91 -8.59
N ASP A 56 -12.97 8.04 -8.00
CA ASP A 56 -13.75 9.30 -7.98
C ASP A 56 -13.17 10.31 -6.96
N ASP A 57 -12.29 9.86 -6.05
CA ASP A 57 -11.56 10.72 -5.13
C ASP A 57 -10.30 11.29 -5.82
N SER A 58 -10.31 12.59 -6.09
CA SER A 58 -9.17 13.29 -6.72
C SER A 58 -7.89 13.26 -5.89
N ASN A 59 -7.97 12.91 -4.61
CA ASN A 59 -6.81 12.77 -3.72
C ASN A 59 -6.17 11.38 -3.78
N ALA A 60 -6.87 10.38 -4.34
CA ALA A 60 -6.37 9.01 -4.44
C ALA A 60 -5.75 8.74 -5.81
N GLU A 61 -4.52 8.26 -5.82
CA GLU A 61 -3.84 7.83 -7.03
C GLU A 61 -3.36 6.38 -6.91
N PHE A 62 -3.61 5.60 -7.96
CA PHE A 62 -3.21 4.20 -8.05
C PHE A 62 -2.09 4.00 -9.06
N PHE A 63 -1.13 3.17 -8.73
CA PHE A 63 -0.03 2.82 -9.61
C PHE A 63 0.07 1.31 -9.78
N MET A 64 0.10 0.86 -11.03
CA MET A 64 0.37 -0.54 -11.38
C MET A 64 1.87 -0.79 -11.41
N VAL A 65 2.32 -1.84 -10.74
CA VAL A 65 3.71 -2.33 -10.83
C VAL A 65 3.73 -3.48 -11.82
N LEU A 66 4.52 -3.31 -12.88
CA LEU A 66 4.64 -4.27 -13.99
C LEU A 66 6.06 -4.81 -14.07
N PHE A 67 6.19 -6.10 -14.34
CA PHE A 67 7.46 -6.72 -14.69
C PHE A 67 7.29 -7.45 -16.02
N ASN A 68 8.09 -7.07 -17.02
CA ASN A 68 7.92 -7.53 -18.41
C ASN A 68 6.46 -7.40 -18.89
N GLU A 69 5.88 -6.22 -18.71
CA GLU A 69 4.49 -5.88 -19.07
C GLU A 69 3.40 -6.62 -18.27
N SER A 70 3.77 -7.57 -17.41
CA SER A 70 2.83 -8.33 -16.59
C SER A 70 2.60 -7.64 -15.24
N PRO A 71 1.34 -7.42 -14.80
CA PRO A 71 1.04 -6.88 -13.48
C PRO A 71 1.52 -7.80 -12.37
N ILE A 72 2.37 -7.30 -11.49
CA ILE A 72 2.90 -8.01 -10.32
C ILE A 72 2.51 -7.39 -8.98
N GLY A 73 1.88 -6.22 -9.00
CA GLY A 73 1.45 -5.52 -7.81
C GLY A 73 0.86 -4.16 -8.13
N PHE A 74 0.43 -3.48 -7.09
CA PHE A 74 -0.06 -2.10 -7.19
C PHE A 74 0.19 -1.32 -5.90
N MET A 75 0.10 0.00 -6.00
CA MET A 75 0.16 0.94 -4.89
C MET A 75 -1.03 1.89 -4.94
N LYS A 76 -1.47 2.35 -3.76
CA LYS A 76 -2.40 3.47 -3.60
C LYS A 76 -1.74 4.54 -2.76
N LEU A 77 -1.74 5.76 -3.27
CA LEU A 77 -1.27 6.97 -2.60
C LEU A 77 -2.45 7.92 -2.35
N ASN A 78 -2.53 8.47 -1.14
CA ASN A 78 -3.37 9.62 -0.84
C ASN A 78 -2.46 10.85 -0.81
N ILE A 79 -2.62 11.73 -1.79
CA ILE A 79 -1.62 12.78 -2.12
C ILE A 79 -1.54 13.84 -1.03
N ASP A 80 -2.70 14.34 -0.59
CA ASP A 80 -2.81 15.38 0.43
C ASP A 80 -3.50 14.78 1.66
N LEU A 81 -2.73 14.04 2.48
CA LEU A 81 -3.25 13.45 3.71
C LEU A 81 -2.24 13.66 4.85
N PRO A 82 -2.47 14.65 5.72
CA PRO A 82 -1.60 14.90 6.87
C PRO A 82 -1.65 13.74 7.85
N LEU A 83 -0.52 13.47 8.49
CA LEU A 83 -0.46 12.53 9.60
C LEU A 83 -0.88 13.24 10.90
N PRO A 84 -1.88 12.74 11.64
CA PRO A 84 -2.26 13.32 12.94
C PRO A 84 -1.09 13.46 13.90
N GLY A 85 -0.92 14.66 14.46
CA GLY A 85 0.22 15.05 15.29
C GLY A 85 1.43 15.60 14.51
N PHE A 86 1.38 15.58 13.18
CA PHE A 86 2.43 16.07 12.27
C PHE A 86 1.85 16.97 11.17
N GLU A 87 0.74 17.64 11.43
CA GLU A 87 -0.04 18.43 10.45
C GLU A 87 0.71 19.64 9.91
N TYR A 88 1.86 19.96 10.48
CA TYR A 88 2.75 21.02 10.00
C TYR A 88 3.65 20.60 8.84
N PHE A 89 3.60 19.33 8.43
CA PHE A 89 4.24 18.84 7.21
C PHE A 89 3.24 18.63 6.09
N ASP A 90 3.60 19.01 4.87
CA ASP A 90 2.91 18.54 3.69
C ASP A 90 3.19 17.06 3.48
N ALA A 91 2.18 16.22 3.73
CA ALA A 91 2.33 14.79 3.80
C ALA A 91 1.52 14.04 2.75
N MET A 92 2.05 12.88 2.36
CA MET A 92 1.41 11.88 1.51
C MET A 92 1.31 10.55 2.27
N GLU A 93 0.19 9.85 2.15
CA GLU A 93 0.06 8.49 2.68
C GLU A 93 0.33 7.46 1.56
N LEU A 94 1.18 6.49 1.84
CA LEU A 94 1.21 5.22 1.11
C LEU A 94 0.20 4.28 1.77
N GLU A 95 -1.05 4.32 1.32
CA GLU A 95 -2.14 3.55 1.94
C GLU A 95 -2.03 2.06 1.67
N ARG A 96 -1.68 1.69 0.43
CA ARG A 96 -1.56 0.29 0.01
C ARG A 96 -0.34 0.08 -0.85
N ILE A 97 0.36 -1.01 -0.60
CA ILE A 97 1.36 -1.59 -1.48
C ILE A 97 1.24 -3.11 -1.38
N TYR A 98 0.82 -3.73 -2.46
CA TYR A 98 0.69 -5.19 -2.55
C TYR A 98 1.44 -5.69 -3.77
N LEU A 99 2.33 -6.64 -3.55
CA LEU A 99 3.06 -7.35 -4.59
C LEU A 99 2.74 -8.84 -4.49
N LEU A 100 2.63 -9.51 -5.61
CA LEU A 100 2.48 -10.96 -5.67
C LEU A 100 3.68 -11.65 -5.02
N LYS A 101 3.44 -12.75 -4.33
CA LYS A 101 4.50 -13.54 -3.68
C LYS A 101 5.56 -14.02 -4.68
N SER A 102 5.17 -14.29 -5.93
CA SER A 102 6.08 -14.62 -7.02
C SER A 102 7.11 -13.52 -7.35
N ALA A 103 6.85 -12.29 -6.95
CA ALA A 103 7.73 -11.12 -7.12
C ALA A 103 8.66 -10.88 -5.91
N SER A 104 8.56 -11.72 -4.87
CA SER A 104 9.37 -11.59 -3.65
C SER A 104 10.85 -11.88 -3.91
N GLY A 105 11.73 -11.20 -3.15
CA GLY A 105 13.17 -11.40 -3.23
C GLY A 105 13.87 -10.77 -4.43
N MET A 106 13.12 -10.18 -5.37
CA MET A 106 13.66 -9.56 -6.59
C MET A 106 13.95 -8.05 -6.44
N GLY A 107 13.76 -7.50 -5.25
CA GLY A 107 13.99 -6.08 -4.97
C GLY A 107 12.88 -5.14 -5.47
N PHE A 108 11.77 -5.68 -5.97
CA PHE A 108 10.68 -4.87 -6.54
C PHE A 108 9.97 -4.02 -5.48
N GLY A 109 9.81 -4.54 -4.25
CA GLY A 109 9.27 -3.77 -3.14
C GLY A 109 10.08 -2.52 -2.83
N ARG A 110 11.43 -2.64 -2.81
CA ARG A 110 12.33 -1.50 -2.65
C ARG A 110 12.13 -0.47 -3.75
N LYS A 111 12.13 -0.90 -5.01
CA LYS A 111 11.95 -0.01 -6.16
C LYS A 111 10.59 0.69 -6.16
N ALA A 112 9.53 -0.01 -5.74
CA ALA A 112 8.20 0.56 -5.59
C ALA A 112 8.16 1.65 -4.50
N VAL A 113 8.77 1.42 -3.34
CA VAL A 113 8.84 2.44 -2.27
C VAL A 113 9.75 3.61 -2.66
N GLU A 114 10.87 3.36 -3.33
CA GLU A 114 11.74 4.43 -3.88
C GLU A 114 11.01 5.27 -4.92
N PHE A 115 10.14 4.66 -5.74
CA PHE A 115 9.24 5.40 -6.63
C PHE A 115 8.31 6.31 -5.83
N CYS A 116 7.68 5.82 -4.75
CA CYS A 116 6.82 6.64 -3.89
C CYS A 116 7.56 7.85 -3.32
N PHE A 117 8.82 7.71 -2.91
CA PHE A 117 9.62 8.84 -2.43
C PHE A 117 9.81 9.91 -3.50
N LYS A 118 10.23 9.50 -4.70
CA LYS A 118 10.41 10.42 -5.84
C LYS A 118 9.10 11.07 -6.25
N TYR A 119 8.02 10.31 -6.24
CA TYR A 119 6.70 10.80 -6.58
C TYR A 119 6.21 11.84 -5.55
N ALA A 120 6.35 11.56 -4.26
CA ALA A 120 6.04 12.50 -3.19
C ALA A 120 6.85 13.80 -3.31
N GLN A 121 8.17 13.69 -3.58
CA GLN A 121 9.02 14.87 -3.83
C GLN A 121 8.58 15.67 -5.06
N SER A 122 8.14 15.01 -6.14
CA SER A 122 7.62 15.67 -7.33
C SER A 122 6.30 16.43 -7.06
N LYS A 123 5.56 16.02 -6.03
CA LYS A 123 4.35 16.68 -5.52
C LYS A 123 4.66 17.68 -4.39
N HIS A 124 5.94 18.00 -4.17
CA HIS A 124 6.40 18.91 -3.13
C HIS A 124 6.05 18.47 -1.70
N LYS A 125 5.94 17.15 -1.47
CA LYS A 125 5.67 16.61 -0.14
C LYS A 125 6.96 16.56 0.69
N GLU A 126 6.84 16.94 1.96
CA GLU A 126 7.92 16.96 2.94
C GLU A 126 8.02 15.63 3.70
N MET A 127 6.93 14.85 3.67
CA MET A 127 6.82 13.60 4.41
C MET A 127 5.96 12.58 3.66
N ILE A 128 6.34 11.31 3.78
CA ILE A 128 5.49 10.17 3.43
C ILE A 128 5.28 9.31 4.67
N TRP A 129 4.06 8.80 4.85
CA TRP A 129 3.72 7.95 5.98
C TRP A 129 2.84 6.78 5.57
N LEU A 130 2.77 5.76 6.40
CA LEU A 130 1.97 4.56 6.17
C LEU A 130 1.58 3.88 7.48
N LYS A 131 0.62 2.97 7.40
CA LYS A 131 0.30 2.01 8.45
C LYS A 131 0.69 0.61 8.01
N SER A 132 1.30 -0.14 8.90
CA SER A 132 1.65 -1.56 8.67
C SER A 132 1.19 -2.41 9.84
N MET A 133 0.73 -3.64 9.56
CA MET A 133 0.38 -4.58 10.61
C MET A 133 1.58 -4.80 11.54
N ASP A 134 1.37 -4.77 12.86
CA ASP A 134 2.42 -5.00 13.86
C ASP A 134 2.94 -6.43 13.85
N SER A 135 2.15 -7.37 13.33
CA SER A 135 2.52 -8.77 13.12
C SER A 135 3.27 -9.04 11.80
N SER A 136 3.54 -8.01 10.98
CA SER A 136 4.14 -8.18 9.66
C SER A 136 5.65 -8.00 9.67
N ASP A 137 6.37 -8.86 8.96
CA ASP A 137 7.81 -8.70 8.67
C ASP A 137 8.12 -7.42 7.84
N ALA A 138 7.10 -6.81 7.27
CA ALA A 138 7.23 -5.55 6.52
C ALA A 138 7.75 -4.39 7.37
N LEU A 139 7.56 -4.42 8.70
CA LEU A 139 8.11 -3.41 9.60
C LEU A 139 9.64 -3.31 9.49
N TYR A 140 10.33 -4.45 9.44
CA TYR A 140 11.78 -4.49 9.25
C TYR A 140 12.19 -3.93 7.88
N PHE A 141 11.43 -4.26 6.83
CA PHE A 141 11.64 -3.71 5.48
C PHE A 141 11.52 -2.18 5.49
N TYR A 142 10.44 -1.62 6.06
CA TYR A 142 10.24 -0.18 6.12
C TYR A 142 11.29 0.54 6.95
N SER A 143 11.72 -0.03 8.08
CA SER A 143 12.84 0.50 8.87
C SER A 143 14.11 0.62 8.03
N ARG A 144 14.43 -0.38 7.21
CA ARG A 144 15.57 -0.33 6.27
C ARG A 144 15.40 0.66 5.12
N MET A 145 14.16 1.04 4.80
CA MET A 145 13.85 2.11 3.85
C MET A 145 13.91 3.51 4.47
N GLY A 146 14.21 3.58 5.78
CA GLY A 146 14.38 4.83 6.52
C GLY A 146 13.07 5.39 7.08
N PHE A 147 12.05 4.56 7.23
CA PHE A 147 10.86 4.92 7.99
C PHE A 147 11.13 4.78 9.49
N GLU A 148 10.52 5.67 10.28
CA GLU A 148 10.55 5.68 11.74
C GLU A 148 9.14 5.41 12.28
N GLU A 149 9.04 4.61 13.34
CA GLU A 149 7.78 4.39 14.05
C GLU A 149 7.43 5.64 14.88
N VAL A 150 6.23 6.16 14.68
CA VAL A 150 5.76 7.39 15.36
C VAL A 150 4.44 7.21 16.08
N GLY A 151 3.83 6.05 15.99
CA GLY A 151 2.57 5.78 16.67
C GLY A 151 2.02 4.39 16.42
N GLU A 152 0.87 4.15 17.02
CA GLU A 152 0.13 2.91 16.91
C GLU A 152 -1.29 3.18 16.46
N TYR A 153 -1.89 2.21 15.80
CA TYR A 153 -3.27 2.21 15.39
C TYR A 153 -3.89 0.85 15.65
N ARG A 154 -5.18 0.81 15.98
CA ARG A 154 -5.90 -0.45 16.17
C ARG A 154 -7.10 -0.51 15.26
N LEU A 155 -7.18 -1.57 14.48
CA LEU A 155 -8.33 -1.87 13.64
C LEU A 155 -9.51 -2.36 14.50
N ASP A 156 -10.70 -1.90 14.16
CA ASP A 156 -11.94 -2.30 14.82
C ASP A 156 -12.82 -3.11 13.88
N TYR A 157 -12.29 -4.24 13.39
CA TYR A 157 -13.03 -5.19 12.58
C TYR A 157 -13.34 -6.43 13.40
N GLU A 158 -14.63 -6.66 13.71
CA GLU A 158 -15.06 -7.79 14.54
C GLU A 158 -14.63 -9.14 13.96
N ILE A 159 -14.68 -9.29 12.63
CA ILE A 159 -14.28 -10.51 11.91
C ILE A 159 -12.77 -10.76 11.93
N MET A 160 -11.97 -9.74 12.23
CA MET A 160 -10.53 -9.86 12.36
C MET A 160 -10.17 -10.46 13.71
N LYS A 161 -9.21 -11.38 13.74
CA LYS A 161 -8.71 -11.98 14.98
C LYS A 161 -8.16 -10.89 15.91
N PRO A 162 -8.59 -10.83 17.19
CA PRO A 162 -8.26 -9.73 18.08
C PRO A 162 -6.77 -9.47 18.27
N GLU A 163 -5.96 -10.54 18.27
CA GLU A 163 -4.49 -10.49 18.42
C GLU A 163 -3.77 -9.85 17.24
N PHE A 164 -4.42 -9.74 16.07
CA PHE A 164 -3.84 -9.18 14.86
C PHE A 164 -4.42 -7.81 14.46
N ARG A 165 -5.12 -7.13 15.36
CA ARG A 165 -5.73 -5.81 15.06
C ARG A 165 -4.78 -4.63 15.23
N GLY A 166 -3.57 -4.87 15.73
CA GLY A 166 -2.56 -3.84 15.91
C GLY A 166 -1.87 -3.44 14.62
N MET A 167 -1.60 -2.13 14.48
CA MET A 167 -0.80 -1.57 13.40
C MET A 167 0.21 -0.57 13.98
N LYS A 168 1.34 -0.42 13.29
CA LYS A 168 2.30 0.65 13.53
C LYS A 168 2.11 1.76 12.51
N ILE A 169 2.23 2.99 12.97
CA ILE A 169 2.27 4.18 12.11
C ILE A 169 3.74 4.51 11.89
N LEU A 170 4.13 4.54 10.63
CA LEU A 170 5.50 4.77 10.20
C LEU A 170 5.56 6.04 9.34
N MET A 171 6.57 6.86 9.52
CA MET A 171 6.78 8.03 8.69
C MET A 171 8.23 8.17 8.24
N LYS A 172 8.44 8.86 7.13
CA LYS A 172 9.75 9.25 6.63
C LYS A 172 9.69 10.69 6.14
N ARG A 173 10.61 11.52 6.63
CA ARG A 173 10.86 12.85 6.07
C ARG A 173 11.59 12.71 4.73
N LEU A 174 11.17 13.53 3.79
CA LEU A 174 11.76 13.60 2.45
C LEU A 174 12.65 14.85 2.40
N THR A 175 13.89 14.66 2.06
CA THR A 175 14.89 15.75 1.91
C THR A 175 14.95 16.22 0.47
#